data_390cf17fea8ef16b069dd82a2c6f0152
#
_entry.id   390cf17fea8ef16b069dd82a2c6f0152
#
_cell.length_a   1.000
_cell.length_b   1.000
_cell.length_c   1.000
_cell.angle_alpha   90.00
_cell.angle_beta   90.00
_cell.angle_gamma   90.00
#
_symmetry.space_group_name_H-M   'P 1'
#
loop_
_entity.id
_entity.type
_entity.pdbx_description
1 polymer ?
#
loop_
_entity_poly.entity_id
_entity_poly.type
_entity_poly.pdbx_seq_one_letter_code
_entity_poly.pdbx_strand_id
1 'polypeptide(L)'
;MHRVVELIQSGAIGKVKEAHAWVGGSRGMPAKPTKFPDVPEHLKWDLWVGPAEMRPYSPAYCPYNWRFWWDFGTGETGNWGCHILDIPFWALKLKYPTSAEGSGPPVD
;
A
#
# COMPACT_ATOMS: atom_id res chain seq x y z
N MET A 1 -2.77 21.12 -2.42
CA MET A 1 -2.24 20.25 -3.51
C MET A 1 -2.29 20.95 -4.87
N HIS A 2 -3.43 21.45 -5.34
CA HIS A 2 -3.55 22.14 -6.64
C HIS A 2 -2.46 23.19 -6.88
N ARG A 3 -2.20 24.07 -5.90
CA ARG A 3 -1.18 25.11 -6.03
C ARG A 3 0.24 24.59 -6.28
N VAL A 4 0.59 23.47 -5.68
CA VAL A 4 1.90 22.82 -5.93
C VAL A 4 1.98 22.31 -7.37
N VAL A 5 0.94 21.67 -7.85
CA VAL A 5 0.84 21.19 -9.23
C VAL A 5 0.95 22.35 -10.23
N GLU A 6 0.21 23.44 -9.99
CA GLU A 6 0.28 24.65 -10.83
C GLU A 6 1.70 25.24 -10.89
N LEU A 7 2.39 25.35 -9.76
CA LEU A 7 3.77 25.85 -9.71
C LEU A 7 4.74 24.98 -10.48
N ILE A 8 4.61 23.67 -10.36
CA ILE A 8 5.47 22.73 -11.09
C ILE A 8 5.16 22.80 -12.59
N GLN A 9 3.89 22.80 -12.96
CA GLN A 9 3.49 22.82 -14.38
C GLN A 9 3.74 24.16 -15.07
N SER A 10 3.77 25.27 -14.31
CA SER A 10 4.17 26.57 -14.83
C SER A 10 5.68 26.75 -15.04
N GLY A 11 6.47 25.76 -14.62
CA GLY A 11 7.91 25.81 -14.73
C GLY A 11 8.62 26.63 -13.64
N ALA A 12 7.93 27.00 -12.57
CA ALA A 12 8.48 27.82 -11.48
C ALA A 12 9.76 27.23 -10.85
N ILE A 13 9.91 25.90 -10.87
CA ILE A 13 11.11 25.19 -10.36
C ILE A 13 12.01 24.65 -11.49
N GLY A 14 11.74 25.04 -12.75
CA GLY A 14 12.44 24.52 -13.92
C GLY A 14 12.03 23.07 -14.27
N LYS A 15 12.85 22.43 -15.10
CA LYS A 15 12.60 21.05 -15.54
C LYS A 15 12.91 20.06 -14.43
N VAL A 16 11.89 19.39 -13.93
CA VAL A 16 12.04 18.30 -12.96
C VAL A 16 12.70 17.10 -13.63
N LYS A 17 13.75 16.57 -13.02
CA LYS A 17 14.49 15.38 -13.48
C LYS A 17 14.19 14.16 -12.62
N GLU A 18 14.01 14.37 -11.32
CA GLU A 18 13.77 13.34 -10.33
C GLU A 18 12.66 13.79 -9.38
N ALA A 19 11.90 12.85 -8.91
CA ALA A 19 10.92 13.05 -7.86
C ALA A 19 11.05 11.92 -6.82
N HIS A 20 11.17 12.29 -5.57
CA HIS A 20 11.28 11.35 -4.47
C HIS A 20 9.98 11.37 -3.66
N ALA A 21 9.43 10.18 -3.41
CA ALA A 21 8.27 10.01 -2.57
C ALA A 21 8.59 8.93 -1.53
N TRP A 22 8.29 9.21 -0.28
CA TRP A 22 8.59 8.28 0.81
C TRP A 22 7.51 8.31 1.88
N VAL A 23 7.44 7.25 2.65
CA VAL A 23 6.63 7.18 3.85
C VAL A 23 7.55 6.91 5.05
N GLY A 24 7.39 7.71 6.10
CA GLY A 24 8.16 7.55 7.33
C GLY A 24 7.64 6.40 8.17
N GLY A 25 8.36 5.29 8.17
CA GLY A 25 8.05 4.12 8.98
C GLY A 25 7.47 2.97 8.18
N SER A 26 8.26 1.93 8.05
CA SER A 26 7.76 0.62 7.62
C SER A 26 7.01 -0.02 8.79
N ARG A 27 5.76 -0.38 8.58
CA ARG A 27 4.99 -1.19 9.54
C ARG A 27 5.33 -2.67 9.45
N GLY A 28 6.13 -3.04 8.47
CA GLY A 28 6.57 -4.40 8.21
C GLY A 28 5.46 -5.34 7.78
N MET A 29 5.86 -6.53 7.36
CA MET A 29 4.92 -7.65 7.20
C MET A 29 4.61 -8.24 8.57
N PRO A 30 3.36 -8.53 8.90
CA PRO A 30 3.05 -9.32 10.08
C PRO A 30 3.62 -10.74 9.91
N ALA A 31 4.06 -11.33 11.01
CA ALA A 31 4.46 -12.73 10.99
C ALA A 31 3.32 -13.63 10.52
N LYS A 32 3.66 -14.70 9.82
CA LYS A 32 2.66 -15.71 9.41
C LYS A 32 1.90 -16.22 10.64
N PRO A 33 0.57 -16.32 10.56
CA PRO A 33 -0.22 -16.78 11.68
C PRO A 33 0.13 -18.22 12.04
N THR A 34 0.39 -18.46 13.31
CA THR A 34 0.64 -19.78 13.88
C THR A 34 -0.51 -20.24 14.78
N LYS A 35 -1.45 -19.34 15.06
CA LYS A 35 -2.62 -19.63 15.91
C LYS A 35 -3.89 -19.23 15.18
N PHE A 36 -4.88 -20.08 15.27
CA PHE A 36 -6.17 -19.94 14.63
C PHE A 36 -7.26 -20.15 15.70
N PRO A 37 -7.50 -19.13 16.54
CA PRO A 37 -8.55 -19.19 17.54
C PRO A 37 -9.93 -19.20 16.90
N ASP A 38 -10.96 -19.45 17.70
CA ASP A 38 -12.33 -19.33 17.27
C ASP A 38 -12.65 -17.91 16.80
N VAL A 39 -13.57 -17.80 15.85
CA VAL A 39 -14.01 -16.51 15.35
C VAL A 39 -14.76 -15.77 16.47
N PRO A 40 -14.42 -14.50 16.75
CA PRO A 40 -15.18 -13.72 17.73
C PRO A 40 -16.66 -13.65 17.36
N GLU A 41 -17.55 -13.76 18.36
CA GLU A 41 -19.01 -13.80 18.15
C GLU A 41 -19.57 -12.64 17.33
N HIS A 42 -18.98 -11.47 17.48
CA HIS A 42 -19.39 -10.25 16.76
C HIS A 42 -18.89 -10.18 15.32
N LEU A 43 -18.00 -11.09 14.89
CA LEU A 43 -17.40 -11.09 13.57
C LEU A 43 -18.05 -12.15 12.66
N LYS A 44 -18.57 -11.71 11.53
CA LYS A 44 -19.02 -12.61 10.46
C LYS A 44 -17.84 -12.89 9.54
N TRP A 45 -17.06 -13.91 9.87
CA TRP A 45 -15.80 -14.21 9.22
C TRP A 45 -15.92 -14.55 7.73
N ASP A 46 -16.95 -15.25 7.36
CA ASP A 46 -17.31 -15.57 5.99
C ASP A 46 -17.54 -14.32 5.13
N LEU A 47 -18.26 -13.34 5.68
CA LEU A 47 -18.50 -12.06 5.01
C LEU A 47 -17.24 -11.21 4.96
N TRP A 48 -16.40 -11.28 6.01
CA TRP A 48 -15.15 -10.54 6.04
C TRP A 48 -14.14 -11.05 5.01
N VAL A 49 -14.02 -12.36 4.85
CA VAL A 49 -13.15 -13.01 3.84
C VAL A 49 -13.62 -12.67 2.43
N GLY A 50 -14.93 -12.55 2.23
CA GLY A 50 -15.52 -12.19 0.94
C GLY A 50 -15.13 -13.15 -0.18
N PRO A 51 -14.66 -12.64 -1.33
CA PRO A 51 -14.31 -13.46 -2.49
C PRO A 51 -12.96 -14.17 -2.38
N ALA A 52 -12.17 -13.90 -1.33
CA ALA A 52 -10.89 -14.58 -1.13
C ALA A 52 -11.10 -16.04 -0.71
N GLU A 53 -10.07 -16.86 -0.88
CA GLU A 53 -10.11 -18.24 -0.43
C GLU A 53 -10.36 -18.33 1.07
N MET A 54 -11.37 -19.14 1.46
CA MET A 54 -11.72 -19.32 2.87
C MET A 54 -10.56 -19.96 3.65
N ARG A 55 -10.31 -19.38 4.80
CA ARG A 55 -9.24 -19.81 5.71
C ARG A 55 -9.64 -19.65 7.16
N PRO A 56 -8.97 -20.35 8.08
CA PRO A 56 -9.21 -20.14 9.50
C PRO A 56 -8.94 -18.70 9.93
N TYR A 57 -9.75 -18.19 10.85
CA TYR A 57 -9.57 -16.87 11.43
C TYR A 57 -8.22 -16.75 12.14
N SER A 58 -7.61 -15.58 12.00
CA SER A 58 -6.46 -15.20 12.81
C SER A 58 -6.47 -13.68 13.03
N PRO A 59 -6.10 -13.21 14.25
CA PRO A 59 -5.90 -11.79 14.51
C PRO A 59 -4.75 -11.18 13.71
N ALA A 60 -3.94 -12.01 13.04
CA ALA A 60 -2.92 -11.55 12.10
C ALA A 60 -3.53 -10.95 10.82
N TYR A 61 -4.79 -11.21 10.52
CA TYR A 61 -5.47 -10.63 9.35
C TYR A 61 -6.33 -9.41 9.73
N CYS A 62 -7.20 -9.60 10.69
CA CYS A 62 -8.26 -8.67 11.07
C CYS A 62 -7.99 -8.09 12.48
N PRO A 63 -8.29 -6.80 12.74
CA PRO A 63 -8.97 -5.86 11.87
C PRO A 63 -8.06 -5.02 10.96
N TYR A 64 -6.75 -5.02 11.19
CA TYR A 64 -5.86 -4.01 10.59
C TYR A 64 -4.89 -4.57 9.54
N ASN A 65 -4.30 -5.73 9.80
CA ASN A 65 -3.14 -6.21 9.04
C ASN A 65 -3.49 -6.85 7.68
N TRP A 66 -4.77 -6.97 7.36
CA TRP A 66 -5.23 -7.53 6.10
C TRP A 66 -4.53 -6.93 4.87
N ARG A 67 -4.21 -5.66 4.92
CA ARG A 67 -3.56 -4.92 3.84
C ARG A 67 -2.19 -5.44 3.43
N PHE A 68 -1.53 -6.18 4.31
CA PHE A 68 -0.21 -6.76 4.08
C PHE A 68 -0.25 -8.19 3.54
N TRP A 69 -1.45 -8.79 3.48
CA TRP A 69 -1.65 -10.13 2.97
C TRP A 69 -2.12 -10.06 1.53
N TRP A 70 -1.43 -10.79 0.66
CA TRP A 70 -1.67 -10.75 -0.78
C TRP A 70 -3.11 -11.05 -1.18
N ASP A 71 -3.78 -11.91 -0.42
CA ASP A 71 -5.19 -12.28 -0.67
C ASP A 71 -6.19 -11.18 -0.35
N PHE A 72 -5.80 -10.20 0.47
CA PHE A 72 -6.69 -9.17 0.98
C PHE A 72 -6.25 -7.75 0.63
N GLY A 73 -4.99 -7.54 0.33
CA GLY A 73 -4.43 -6.21 0.09
C GLY A 73 -3.18 -6.22 -0.76
N THR A 74 -2.66 -5.04 -1.01
CA THR A 74 -1.53 -4.78 -1.91
C THR A 74 -0.32 -4.19 -1.19
N GLY A 75 -0.25 -4.40 0.12
CA GLY A 75 0.83 -3.92 0.97
C GLY A 75 0.88 -2.40 1.11
N GLU A 76 2.00 -1.90 1.56
CA GLU A 76 2.20 -0.45 1.74
C GLU A 76 2.21 0.31 0.42
N THR A 77 2.68 -0.29 -0.65
CA THR A 77 2.66 0.36 -1.96
C THR A 77 1.24 0.65 -2.42
N GLY A 78 0.32 -0.30 -2.30
CA GLY A 78 -1.07 -0.08 -2.65
C GLY A 78 -1.83 0.78 -1.64
N ASN A 79 -1.39 0.83 -0.39
CA ASN A 79 -2.00 1.63 0.65
C ASN A 79 -1.48 3.08 0.61
N TRP A 80 -0.20 3.30 0.94
CA TRP A 80 0.40 4.63 0.99
C TRP A 80 0.85 5.16 -0.37
N GLY A 81 1.20 4.26 -1.29
CA GLY A 81 1.64 4.67 -2.61
C GLY A 81 0.65 5.58 -3.30
N CYS A 82 -0.65 5.29 -3.21
CA CYS A 82 -1.69 6.12 -3.78
C CYS A 82 -1.69 7.56 -3.19
N HIS A 83 -1.39 7.69 -1.91
CA HIS A 83 -1.35 9.00 -1.25
C HIS A 83 -0.10 9.81 -1.60
N ILE A 84 1.07 9.17 -1.58
CA ILE A 84 2.34 9.87 -1.73
C ILE A 84 2.76 10.09 -3.18
N LEU A 85 2.31 9.22 -4.10
CA LEU A 85 2.61 9.32 -5.53
C LEU A 85 1.64 10.21 -6.30
N ASP A 86 0.49 10.55 -5.72
CA ASP A 86 -0.56 11.34 -6.36
C ASP A 86 -0.02 12.68 -6.88
N ILE A 87 0.67 13.43 -6.03
CA ILE A 87 1.21 14.75 -6.41
C ILE A 87 2.26 14.65 -7.51
N PRO A 88 3.33 13.84 -7.40
CA PRO A 88 4.30 13.71 -8.50
C PRO A 88 3.66 13.16 -9.76
N PHE A 89 2.74 12.21 -9.66
CA PHE A 89 2.06 11.67 -10.82
C PHE A 89 1.27 12.74 -11.58
N TRP A 90 0.49 13.53 -10.86
CA TRP A 90 -0.31 14.61 -11.44
C TRP A 90 0.55 15.77 -11.93
N ALA A 91 1.47 16.27 -11.10
CA ALA A 91 2.30 17.42 -11.43
C ALA A 91 3.19 17.21 -12.66
N LEU A 92 3.74 16.00 -12.78
CA LEU A 92 4.64 15.63 -13.87
C LEU A 92 3.90 14.98 -15.06
N LYS A 93 2.58 14.84 -14.99
CA LYS A 93 1.75 14.20 -16.02
C LYS A 93 2.26 12.80 -16.39
N LEU A 94 2.65 12.04 -15.38
CA LEU A 94 3.14 10.68 -15.56
C LEU A 94 2.02 9.80 -16.12
N LYS A 95 2.40 8.69 -16.77
CA LYS A 95 1.46 7.70 -17.28
C LYS A 95 1.73 6.36 -16.62
N TYR A 96 2.72 5.65 -17.09
CA TYR A 96 3.15 4.34 -16.59
C TYR A 96 4.67 4.26 -16.61
N PRO A 97 5.28 3.50 -15.71
CA PRO A 97 6.72 3.35 -15.68
C PRO A 97 7.21 2.54 -16.89
N THR A 98 8.37 2.88 -17.39
CA THR A 98 9.07 2.08 -18.40
C THR A 98 9.89 0.96 -17.78
N SER A 99 10.27 1.12 -16.54
CA SER A 99 10.96 0.12 -15.73
C SER A 99 10.65 0.35 -14.25
N ALA A 100 10.72 -0.71 -13.48
CA ALA A 100 10.62 -0.66 -12.03
C ALA A 100 11.68 -1.60 -11.43
N GLU A 101 12.34 -1.15 -10.40
CA GLU A 101 13.31 -1.93 -9.66
C GLU A 101 12.97 -1.87 -8.16
N GLY A 102 13.02 -3.01 -7.50
CA GLY A 102 12.77 -3.13 -6.07
C GLY A 102 14.01 -3.61 -5.34
N SER A 103 14.27 -3.04 -4.18
CA SER A 103 15.29 -3.50 -3.26
C SER A 103 14.75 -3.56 -1.84
N GLY A 104 15.20 -4.52 -1.06
CA GLY A 104 14.73 -4.72 0.29
C GLY A 104 15.50 -5.83 1.00
N PRO A 105 15.16 -6.11 2.26
CA PRO A 105 15.69 -7.28 2.95
C PRO A 105 15.30 -8.57 2.21
N PRO A 106 16.06 -9.65 2.39
CA PRO A 106 15.68 -10.96 1.87
C PRO A 106 14.26 -11.34 2.29
N VAL A 107 13.53 -11.95 1.38
CA VAL A 107 12.21 -12.52 1.68
C VAL A 107 12.41 -13.96 2.11
N ASP A 108 12.00 -14.30 3.34
CA ASP A 108 12.06 -15.67 3.88
C ASP A 108 10.92 -16.55 3.30
#